data_65975b58598a18b4a36ba95512144791
#
_entry.id   65975b58598a18b4a36ba95512144791
#
_cell.length_a   1.000
_cell.length_b   1.000
_cell.length_c   1.000
_cell.angle_alpha   90.00
_cell.angle_beta   90.00
_cell.angle_gamma   90.00
#
_symmetry.space_group_name_H-M   'P 1'
#
loop_
_entity.id
_entity.type
_entity.pdbx_description
1 polymer ?
#
loop_
_entity_poly.entity_id
_entity_poly.type
_entity_poly.pdbx_seq_one_letter_code
_entity_poly.pdbx_strand_id
1 'polypeptide(L)'
;MEDAQIIQLFFARSEDAISELDKKYGKLCHKLADNILASAQDAEECVNDAYLSTWNAIPPQRPESLPAFVGTLVRRCSITRYRANTAMKRNSHYDMCMEELETFLASPQQAMEEHYAARELAAAIERFLDTQSKENRVLFMRRYWYADSFAEIGKLLGITEGNARLRLTRMRKQLKTYLTEQEVLV
;
A
#
# COMPACT_ATOMS: atom_id res chain seq x y z
N MET A 1 2.46 -22.14 -7.52
CA MET A 1 3.59 -21.88 -8.44
C MET A 1 4.54 -20.85 -7.84
N GLU A 2 5.85 -20.91 -8.13
CA GLU A 2 6.81 -19.90 -7.66
C GLU A 2 6.73 -18.61 -8.52
N ASP A 3 7.08 -17.45 -7.93
CA ASP A 3 6.96 -16.14 -8.61
C ASP A 3 7.75 -16.09 -9.91
N ALA A 4 8.96 -16.65 -9.93
CA ALA A 4 9.80 -16.71 -11.12
C ALA A 4 9.13 -17.48 -12.27
N GLN A 5 8.37 -18.52 -11.96
CA GLN A 5 7.64 -19.31 -12.95
C GLN A 5 6.43 -18.52 -13.50
N ILE A 6 5.71 -17.80 -12.63
CA ILE A 6 4.59 -16.93 -13.07
C ILE A 6 5.13 -15.82 -13.99
N ILE A 7 6.26 -15.19 -13.63
CA ILE A 7 6.91 -14.18 -14.47
C ILE A 7 7.30 -14.78 -15.84
N GLN A 8 7.80 -16.01 -15.89
CA GLN A 8 8.12 -16.67 -17.16
C GLN A 8 6.87 -16.91 -18.04
N LEU A 9 5.72 -17.22 -17.46
CA LEU A 9 4.47 -17.33 -18.20
C LEU A 9 4.08 -15.99 -18.86
N PHE A 10 4.26 -14.86 -18.15
CA PHE A 10 4.07 -13.52 -18.72
C PHE A 10 5.04 -13.26 -19.89
N PHE A 11 6.32 -13.63 -19.76
CA PHE A 11 7.28 -13.51 -20.85
C PHE A 11 6.93 -14.37 -22.05
N ALA A 12 6.39 -15.57 -21.82
CA ALA A 12 5.91 -16.48 -22.86
C ALA A 12 4.56 -16.06 -23.45
N ARG A 13 3.93 -15.00 -22.95
CA ARG A 13 2.57 -14.57 -23.34
C ARG A 13 1.53 -15.70 -23.20
N SER A 14 1.69 -16.54 -22.18
CA SER A 14 0.71 -17.58 -21.84
C SER A 14 -0.45 -16.99 -21.06
N GLU A 15 -1.69 -17.28 -21.44
CA GLU A 15 -2.90 -16.88 -20.72
C GLU A 15 -2.94 -17.44 -19.28
N ASP A 16 -2.24 -18.54 -19.03
CA ASP A 16 -2.10 -19.11 -17.68
C ASP A 16 -1.42 -18.15 -16.69
N ALA A 17 -0.65 -17.18 -17.18
CA ALA A 17 0.04 -16.22 -16.33
C ALA A 17 -0.92 -15.46 -15.40
N ILE A 18 -2.05 -14.97 -15.94
CA ILE A 18 -3.07 -14.24 -15.17
C ILE A 18 -3.77 -15.20 -14.20
N SER A 19 -4.12 -16.40 -14.64
CA SER A 19 -4.77 -17.43 -13.81
C SER A 19 -3.89 -17.83 -12.62
N GLU A 20 -2.60 -18.06 -12.83
CA GLU A 20 -1.67 -18.43 -11.77
C GLU A 20 -1.35 -17.25 -10.83
N LEU A 21 -1.31 -16.04 -11.37
CA LEU A 21 -1.21 -14.81 -10.58
C LEU A 21 -2.41 -14.67 -9.64
N ASP A 22 -3.62 -14.80 -10.17
CA ASP A 22 -4.86 -14.67 -9.40
C ASP A 22 -4.97 -15.77 -8.33
N LYS A 23 -4.69 -17.02 -8.66
CA LYS A 23 -4.66 -18.12 -7.67
C LYS A 23 -3.74 -17.83 -6.50
N LYS A 24 -2.59 -17.22 -6.75
CA LYS A 24 -1.57 -16.97 -5.73
C LYS A 24 -1.84 -15.67 -4.93
N TYR A 25 -2.21 -14.61 -5.60
CA TYR A 25 -2.27 -13.27 -5.03
C TYR A 25 -3.66 -12.60 -5.12
N GLY A 26 -4.65 -13.22 -5.76
CA GLY A 26 -5.98 -12.63 -5.95
C GLY A 26 -6.64 -12.18 -4.66
N LYS A 27 -6.60 -13.01 -3.61
CA LYS A 27 -7.13 -12.64 -2.28
C LYS A 27 -6.48 -11.38 -1.70
N LEU A 28 -5.18 -11.20 -1.90
CA LEU A 28 -4.45 -10.01 -1.45
C LEU A 28 -4.82 -8.79 -2.28
N CYS A 29 -4.93 -8.96 -3.61
CA CYS A 29 -5.29 -7.90 -4.55
C CYS A 29 -6.71 -7.37 -4.29
N HIS A 30 -7.69 -8.27 -4.21
CA HIS A 30 -9.08 -7.91 -3.90
C HIS A 30 -9.20 -7.23 -2.55
N LYS A 31 -8.57 -7.78 -1.51
CA LYS A 31 -8.59 -7.18 -0.18
C LYS A 31 -8.00 -5.76 -0.17
N LEU A 32 -6.88 -5.55 -0.88
CA LEU A 32 -6.28 -4.21 -1.00
C LEU A 32 -7.22 -3.22 -1.70
N ALA A 33 -7.86 -3.64 -2.79
CA ALA A 33 -8.81 -2.82 -3.51
C ALA A 33 -10.07 -2.52 -2.68
N ASP A 34 -10.65 -3.51 -2.02
CA ASP A 34 -11.83 -3.37 -1.13
C ASP A 34 -11.55 -2.40 0.03
N ASN A 35 -10.38 -2.48 0.65
CA ASN A 35 -10.00 -1.57 1.73
C ASN A 35 -9.94 -0.09 1.29
N ILE A 36 -9.62 0.15 0.01
CA ILE A 36 -9.52 1.50 -0.55
C ILE A 36 -10.89 2.00 -1.05
N LEU A 37 -11.65 1.14 -1.76
CA LEU A 37 -12.82 1.56 -2.55
C LEU A 37 -14.15 1.43 -1.82
N ALA A 38 -14.26 0.55 -0.83
CA ALA A 38 -15.51 0.23 -0.13
C ALA A 38 -16.66 -0.19 -1.07
N SER A 39 -16.36 -0.61 -2.31
CA SER A 39 -17.26 -1.09 -3.35
C SER A 39 -16.66 -2.33 -3.99
N ALA A 40 -17.28 -3.49 -3.77
CA ALA A 40 -16.79 -4.77 -4.30
C ALA A 40 -16.71 -4.78 -5.83
N GLN A 41 -17.66 -4.11 -6.52
CA GLN A 41 -17.66 -4.02 -7.98
C GLN A 41 -16.46 -3.19 -8.48
N ASP A 42 -16.24 -2.00 -7.91
CA ASP A 42 -15.10 -1.15 -8.27
C ASP A 42 -13.77 -1.84 -7.94
N ALA A 43 -13.73 -2.59 -6.83
CA ALA A 43 -12.55 -3.36 -6.44
C ALA A 43 -12.22 -4.46 -7.46
N GLU A 44 -13.22 -5.21 -7.91
CA GLU A 44 -13.07 -6.24 -8.93
C GLU A 44 -12.56 -5.64 -10.26
N GLU A 45 -13.17 -4.55 -10.73
CA GLU A 45 -12.73 -3.83 -11.91
C GLU A 45 -11.26 -3.37 -11.79
N CYS A 46 -10.89 -2.78 -10.66
CA CYS A 46 -9.52 -2.32 -10.42
C CYS A 46 -8.50 -3.47 -10.37
N VAL A 47 -8.87 -4.64 -9.84
CA VAL A 47 -8.00 -5.82 -9.85
C VAL A 47 -7.80 -6.32 -11.28
N ASN A 48 -8.87 -6.40 -12.08
CA ASN A 48 -8.79 -6.78 -13.49
C ASN A 48 -7.93 -5.81 -14.30
N ASP A 49 -8.08 -4.50 -14.10
CA ASP A 49 -7.26 -3.47 -14.74
C ASP A 49 -5.78 -3.59 -14.34
N ALA A 50 -5.50 -3.95 -13.08
CA ALA A 50 -4.15 -4.18 -12.60
C ALA A 50 -3.52 -5.44 -13.22
N TYR A 51 -4.30 -6.50 -13.45
CA TYR A 51 -3.84 -7.70 -14.16
C TYR A 51 -3.53 -7.40 -15.62
N LEU A 52 -4.38 -6.65 -16.29
CA LEU A 52 -4.12 -6.17 -17.66
C LEU A 52 -2.86 -5.29 -17.69
N SER A 53 -2.70 -4.41 -16.73
CA SER A 53 -1.50 -3.57 -16.60
C SER A 53 -0.24 -4.41 -16.36
N THR A 54 -0.34 -5.47 -15.56
CA THR A 54 0.75 -6.43 -15.34
C THR A 54 1.11 -7.17 -16.63
N TRP A 55 0.11 -7.63 -17.37
CA TRP A 55 0.28 -8.27 -18.66
C TRP A 55 1.00 -7.37 -19.67
N ASN A 56 0.63 -6.10 -19.71
CA ASN A 56 1.24 -5.13 -20.63
C ASN A 56 2.66 -4.73 -20.21
N ALA A 57 2.95 -4.73 -18.92
CA ALA A 57 4.23 -4.32 -18.37
C ALA A 57 5.29 -5.45 -18.42
N ILE A 58 4.88 -6.72 -18.35
CA ILE A 58 5.76 -7.89 -18.40
C ILE A 58 5.48 -8.67 -19.70
N PRO A 59 6.44 -8.77 -20.63
CA PRO A 59 7.71 -8.04 -20.74
C PRO A 59 7.51 -6.57 -21.15
N PRO A 60 8.51 -5.68 -21.09
CA PRO A 60 9.92 -5.98 -20.83
C PRO A 60 10.32 -5.97 -19.34
N GLN A 61 9.45 -5.48 -18.45
CA GLN A 61 9.79 -5.38 -17.02
C GLN A 61 9.95 -6.78 -16.40
N ARG A 62 10.93 -6.91 -15.50
CA ARG A 62 11.15 -8.13 -14.72
C ARG A 62 11.19 -7.76 -13.25
N PRO A 63 10.04 -7.77 -12.54
CA PRO A 63 9.99 -7.38 -11.14
C PRO A 63 10.77 -8.36 -10.25
N GLU A 64 11.51 -7.82 -9.29
CA GLU A 64 12.19 -8.62 -8.26
C GLU A 64 11.19 -9.25 -7.27
N SER A 65 10.08 -8.58 -7.02
CA SER A 65 8.99 -9.05 -6.17
C SER A 65 7.66 -8.90 -6.91
N LEU A 66 7.12 -10.02 -7.38
CA LEU A 66 5.84 -10.05 -8.08
C LEU A 66 4.68 -9.51 -7.24
N PRO A 67 4.52 -9.90 -5.94
CA PRO A 67 3.45 -9.34 -5.11
C PRO A 67 3.57 -7.85 -4.85
N ALA A 68 4.78 -7.31 -4.71
CA ALA A 68 4.98 -5.87 -4.55
C ALA A 68 4.64 -5.11 -5.84
N PHE A 69 5.02 -5.66 -7.00
CA PHE A 69 4.72 -5.09 -8.31
C PHE A 69 3.21 -5.02 -8.56
N VAL A 70 2.52 -6.16 -8.44
CA VAL A 70 1.08 -6.23 -8.67
C VAL A 70 0.31 -5.42 -7.62
N GLY A 71 0.70 -5.51 -6.35
CA GLY A 71 0.09 -4.71 -5.28
C GLY A 71 0.19 -3.21 -5.53
N THR A 72 1.32 -2.74 -6.11
CA THR A 72 1.47 -1.33 -6.52
C THR A 72 0.49 -0.95 -7.63
N LEU A 73 0.29 -1.80 -8.63
CA LEU A 73 -0.67 -1.56 -9.70
C LEU A 73 -2.11 -1.53 -9.18
N VAL A 74 -2.51 -2.52 -8.37
CA VAL A 74 -3.83 -2.56 -7.73
C VAL A 74 -4.07 -1.30 -6.91
N ARG A 75 -3.13 -0.92 -6.04
CA ARG A 75 -3.24 0.29 -5.22
C ARG A 75 -3.38 1.55 -6.08
N ARG A 76 -2.58 1.67 -7.14
CA ARG A 76 -2.64 2.82 -8.05
C ARG A 76 -3.99 2.92 -8.75
N CYS A 77 -4.51 1.82 -9.30
CA CYS A 77 -5.83 1.76 -9.91
C CYS A 77 -6.92 2.15 -8.90
N SER A 78 -6.88 1.55 -7.70
CA SER A 78 -7.87 1.80 -6.65
C SER A 78 -7.85 3.24 -6.16
N ILE A 79 -6.68 3.86 -5.96
CA ILE A 79 -6.59 5.28 -5.56
C ILE A 79 -7.09 6.20 -6.68
N THR A 80 -6.81 5.88 -7.94
CA THR A 80 -7.32 6.65 -9.08
C THR A 80 -8.84 6.59 -9.14
N ARG A 81 -9.43 5.40 -9.01
CA ARG A 81 -10.88 5.20 -8.96
C ARG A 81 -11.51 5.89 -7.74
N TYR A 82 -10.88 5.73 -6.58
CA TYR A 82 -11.29 6.39 -5.34
C TYR A 82 -11.38 7.91 -5.53
N ARG A 83 -10.34 8.55 -6.09
CA ARG A 83 -10.35 10.01 -6.35
C ARG A 83 -11.43 10.42 -7.32
N ALA A 84 -11.73 9.63 -8.35
CA ALA A 84 -12.80 9.87 -9.28
C ALA A 84 -14.19 9.79 -8.61
N ASN A 85 -14.36 8.86 -7.66
CA ASN A 85 -15.62 8.62 -6.96
C ASN A 85 -15.84 9.56 -5.75
N THR A 86 -14.80 10.24 -5.25
CA THR A 86 -14.79 10.97 -3.94
C THR A 86 -15.61 12.27 -4.00
N ALA A 87 -16.27 12.61 -5.11
CA ALA A 87 -17.32 13.63 -5.05
C ALA A 87 -18.50 13.23 -4.13
N MET A 88 -18.60 11.98 -3.64
CA MET A 88 -19.81 11.49 -2.99
C MET A 88 -19.72 10.78 -1.62
N LYS A 89 -18.64 10.26 -1.09
CA LYS A 89 -18.62 9.72 0.33
C LYS A 89 -17.22 9.33 0.82
N ARG A 90 -16.69 10.05 1.81
CA ARG A 90 -15.55 9.64 2.65
C ARG A 90 -16.05 8.62 3.67
N ASN A 91 -15.72 7.33 3.51
CA ASN A 91 -16.01 6.31 4.54
C ASN A 91 -15.27 4.97 4.28
N SER A 92 -14.07 5.01 3.70
CA SER A 92 -13.28 3.81 3.50
C SER A 92 -12.28 3.60 4.65
N HIS A 93 -11.80 2.37 4.82
CA HIS A 93 -10.67 2.08 5.72
C HIS A 93 -9.42 2.89 5.34
N TYR A 94 -9.26 3.19 4.06
CA TYR A 94 -8.20 4.04 3.53
C TYR A 94 -8.29 5.48 4.07
N ASP A 95 -9.49 6.09 4.09
CA ASP A 95 -9.69 7.44 4.65
C ASP A 95 -9.24 7.50 6.10
N MET A 96 -9.69 6.54 6.92
CA MET A 96 -9.32 6.46 8.33
C MET A 96 -7.80 6.34 8.53
N CYS A 97 -7.12 5.56 7.67
CA CYS A 97 -5.67 5.40 7.75
C CYS A 97 -4.93 6.65 7.31
N MET A 98 -5.40 7.33 6.26
CA MET A 98 -4.77 8.54 5.76
C MET A 98 -4.98 9.72 6.73
N GLU A 99 -6.19 9.91 7.25
CA GLU A 99 -6.47 10.93 8.28
C GLU A 99 -5.63 10.71 9.54
N GLU A 100 -5.47 9.45 9.96
CA GLU A 100 -4.61 9.07 11.07
C GLU A 100 -3.13 9.44 10.80
N LEU A 101 -2.64 9.27 9.59
CA LEU A 101 -1.27 9.60 9.20
C LEU A 101 -1.09 11.12 9.03
N GLU A 102 -2.01 11.78 8.34
CA GLU A 102 -1.99 13.24 8.12
C GLU A 102 -1.98 14.02 9.43
N THR A 103 -2.79 13.62 10.43
CA THR A 103 -2.81 14.24 11.76
C THR A 103 -1.42 14.24 12.43
N PHE A 104 -0.59 13.25 12.12
CA PHE A 104 0.77 13.16 12.64
C PHE A 104 1.81 13.93 11.81
N LEU A 105 1.63 13.99 10.51
CA LEU A 105 2.57 14.62 9.58
C LEU A 105 2.24 16.09 9.30
N ALA A 106 1.02 16.54 9.64
CA ALA A 106 0.61 17.91 9.40
C ALA A 106 1.53 18.90 10.12
N SER A 107 2.32 19.62 9.33
CA SER A 107 2.97 20.87 9.72
C SER A 107 2.15 22.04 9.16
N PRO A 108 1.91 23.12 9.90
CA PRO A 108 0.97 24.18 9.50
C PRO A 108 1.37 25.01 8.28
N GLN A 109 2.50 24.79 7.63
CA GLN A 109 3.12 25.78 6.75
C GLN A 109 3.53 25.37 5.34
N GLN A 110 3.24 24.16 4.85
CA GLN A 110 3.76 23.74 3.53
C GLN A 110 2.65 23.35 2.53
N ALA A 111 2.18 24.33 1.76
CA ALA A 111 1.23 24.11 0.66
C ALA A 111 1.79 24.45 -0.73
N MET A 112 3.10 24.57 -0.98
CA MET A 112 3.55 25.16 -2.24
C MET A 112 4.71 24.50 -3.03
N GLU A 113 5.21 23.30 -2.67
CA GLU A 113 6.20 22.57 -3.51
C GLU A 113 5.90 21.06 -3.55
N GLU A 114 4.70 20.70 -3.99
CA GLU A 114 4.07 19.40 -3.72
C GLU A 114 4.76 18.16 -4.32
N HIS A 115 5.54 18.26 -5.38
CA HIS A 115 6.05 17.06 -6.07
C HIS A 115 7.47 16.65 -5.62
N TYR A 116 8.32 17.62 -5.34
CA TYR A 116 9.67 17.35 -4.85
C TYR A 116 9.63 16.95 -3.38
N ALA A 117 8.87 17.68 -2.57
CA ALA A 117 8.64 17.40 -1.16
C ALA A 117 8.02 16.00 -0.91
N ALA A 118 7.10 15.56 -1.77
CA ALA A 118 6.51 14.22 -1.66
C ALA A 118 7.52 13.09 -1.88
N ARG A 119 8.46 13.24 -2.81
CA ARG A 119 9.52 12.26 -3.05
C ARG A 119 10.53 12.20 -1.92
N GLU A 120 10.90 13.35 -1.40
CA GLU A 120 11.83 13.48 -0.28
C GLU A 120 11.23 12.89 1.00
N LEU A 121 9.95 13.20 1.28
CA LEU A 121 9.19 12.60 2.37
C LEU A 121 9.09 11.08 2.23
N ALA A 122 8.78 10.57 1.05
CA ALA A 122 8.71 9.12 0.80
C ALA A 122 10.06 8.45 1.06
N ALA A 123 11.15 9.01 0.55
CA ALA A 123 12.50 8.50 0.78
C ALA A 123 12.91 8.56 2.27
N ALA A 124 12.50 9.61 3.00
CA ALA A 124 12.75 9.72 4.43
C ALA A 124 11.96 8.67 5.23
N ILE A 125 10.69 8.41 4.86
CA ILE A 125 9.89 7.35 5.47
C ILE A 125 10.53 5.97 5.20
N GLU A 126 10.99 5.70 3.99
CA GLU A 126 11.70 4.45 3.67
C GLU A 126 12.95 4.27 4.54
N ARG A 127 13.80 5.28 4.63
CA ARG A 127 14.99 5.25 5.51
C ARG A 127 14.61 5.02 6.98
N PHE A 128 13.57 5.67 7.46
CA PHE A 128 13.06 5.44 8.82
C PHE A 128 12.62 3.98 9.00
N LEU A 129 11.85 3.43 8.05
CA LEU A 129 11.38 2.05 8.12
C LEU A 129 12.54 1.04 8.11
N ASP A 130 13.64 1.33 7.44
CA ASP A 130 14.84 0.49 7.45
C ASP A 130 15.48 0.40 8.83
N THR A 131 15.31 1.41 9.69
CA THR A 131 15.77 1.36 11.08
C THR A 131 14.87 0.53 12.00
N GLN A 132 13.65 0.18 11.55
CA GLN A 132 12.66 -0.51 12.36
C GLN A 132 12.83 -2.04 12.28
N SER A 133 12.35 -2.74 13.33
CA SER A 133 12.27 -4.19 13.29
C SER A 133 11.36 -4.68 12.15
N LYS A 134 11.59 -5.90 11.66
CA LYS A 134 10.76 -6.53 10.61
C LYS A 134 9.27 -6.49 10.95
N GLU A 135 8.91 -6.79 12.20
CA GLU A 135 7.51 -6.78 12.65
C GLU A 135 6.89 -5.38 12.59
N ASN A 136 7.64 -4.35 13.02
CA ASN A 136 7.19 -2.97 12.98
C ASN A 136 7.03 -2.46 11.54
N ARG A 137 7.96 -2.82 10.64
CA ARG A 137 7.81 -2.51 9.21
C ARG A 137 6.55 -3.15 8.63
N VAL A 138 6.31 -4.43 8.93
CA VAL A 138 5.09 -5.13 8.48
C VAL A 138 3.85 -4.44 9.04
N LEU A 139 3.84 -4.08 10.33
CA LEU A 139 2.72 -3.39 10.96
C LEU A 139 2.42 -2.05 10.27
N PHE A 140 3.44 -1.24 10.00
CA PHE A 140 3.31 0.04 9.31
C PHE A 140 2.78 -0.13 7.89
N MET A 141 3.38 -1.04 7.11
CA MET A 141 2.96 -1.32 5.73
C MET A 141 1.53 -1.86 5.68
N ARG A 142 1.16 -2.77 6.58
CA ARG A 142 -0.21 -3.31 6.64
C ARG A 142 -1.23 -2.23 6.93
N ARG A 143 -0.93 -1.28 7.82
CA ARG A 143 -1.83 -0.18 8.17
C ARG A 143 -1.96 0.85 7.06
N TYR A 144 -0.84 1.38 6.54
CA TYR A 144 -0.88 2.54 5.65
C TYR A 144 -0.81 2.21 4.16
N TRP A 145 -0.20 1.08 3.82
CA TRP A 145 -0.16 0.64 2.43
C TRP A 145 -1.37 -0.22 2.05
N TYR A 146 -1.72 -1.19 2.90
CA TYR A 146 -2.83 -2.12 2.67
C TYR A 146 -4.14 -1.66 3.28
N ALA A 147 -4.14 -0.62 4.11
CA ALA A 147 -5.29 -0.08 4.85
C ALA A 147 -6.00 -1.13 5.72
N ASP A 148 -5.25 -2.10 6.27
CA ASP A 148 -5.79 -3.12 7.15
C ASP A 148 -6.27 -2.55 8.49
N SER A 149 -7.30 -3.15 9.06
CA SER A 149 -7.72 -2.87 10.42
C SER A 149 -6.71 -3.38 11.46
N PHE A 150 -6.69 -2.78 12.64
CA PHE A 150 -5.82 -3.25 13.73
C PHE A 150 -6.13 -4.68 14.17
N ALA A 151 -7.39 -5.10 14.06
CA ALA A 151 -7.80 -6.48 14.36
C ALA A 151 -7.16 -7.48 13.38
N GLU A 152 -7.13 -7.16 12.08
CA GLU A 152 -6.49 -7.99 11.05
C GLU A 152 -4.96 -8.03 11.20
N ILE A 153 -4.36 -6.86 11.47
CA ILE A 153 -2.91 -6.77 11.75
C ILE A 153 -2.56 -7.59 12.99
N GLY A 154 -3.39 -7.50 14.05
CA GLY A 154 -3.21 -8.27 15.26
C GLY A 154 -3.23 -9.79 14.99
N LYS A 155 -4.20 -10.29 14.22
CA LYS A 155 -4.27 -11.68 13.79
C LYS A 155 -3.04 -12.11 12.98
N LEU A 156 -2.59 -11.25 12.04
CA LEU A 156 -1.43 -11.54 11.19
C LEU A 156 -0.13 -11.65 12.00
N LEU A 157 0.07 -10.78 12.98
CA LEU A 157 1.29 -10.69 13.78
C LEU A 157 1.24 -11.50 15.08
N GLY A 158 0.11 -12.16 15.39
CA GLY A 158 -0.07 -12.91 16.64
C GLY A 158 -0.07 -12.02 17.89
N ILE A 159 -0.56 -10.77 17.78
CA ILE A 159 -0.66 -9.81 18.88
C ILE A 159 -2.10 -9.30 19.04
N THR A 160 -2.41 -8.71 20.20
CA THR A 160 -3.72 -8.08 20.39
C THR A 160 -3.87 -6.81 19.57
N GLU A 161 -5.10 -6.46 19.22
CA GLU A 161 -5.42 -5.19 18.54
C GLU A 161 -4.88 -3.97 19.30
N GLY A 162 -5.02 -3.94 20.62
CA GLY A 162 -4.50 -2.89 21.48
C GLY A 162 -2.98 -2.77 21.42
N ASN A 163 -2.26 -3.91 21.34
CA ASN A 163 -0.81 -3.91 21.20
C ASN A 163 -0.39 -3.38 19.81
N ALA A 164 -1.07 -3.79 18.74
CA ALA A 164 -0.82 -3.27 17.40
C ALA A 164 -1.00 -1.74 17.34
N ARG A 165 -2.10 -1.23 17.91
CA ARG A 165 -2.39 0.20 18.01
C ARG A 165 -1.31 0.95 18.81
N LEU A 166 -0.91 0.42 19.96
CA LEU A 166 0.12 1.04 20.80
C LEU A 166 1.49 1.08 20.11
N ARG A 167 1.91 -0.02 19.46
CA ARG A 167 3.16 -0.09 18.71
C ARG A 167 3.17 0.95 17.57
N LEU A 168 2.10 1.04 16.81
CA LEU A 168 2.00 2.00 15.71
C LEU A 168 2.00 3.46 16.20
N THR A 169 1.32 3.74 17.33
CA THR A 169 1.37 5.08 17.95
C THR A 169 2.79 5.48 18.34
N ARG A 170 3.57 4.54 18.88
CA ARG A 170 4.99 4.78 19.20
C ARG A 170 5.82 5.01 17.92
N MET A 171 5.61 4.20 16.90
CA MET A 171 6.29 4.36 15.61
C MET A 171 6.00 5.72 14.97
N ARG A 172 4.75 6.18 14.99
CA ARG A 172 4.39 7.52 14.46
C ARG A 172 5.12 8.63 15.19
N LYS A 173 5.21 8.56 16.53
CA LYS A 173 5.98 9.53 17.32
C LYS A 173 7.46 9.52 16.92
N GLN A 174 8.06 8.34 16.79
CA GLN A 174 9.45 8.20 16.36
C GLN A 174 9.65 8.72 14.93
N LEU A 175 8.73 8.42 14.01
CA LEU A 175 8.76 8.93 12.64
C LEU A 175 8.69 10.46 12.62
N LYS A 176 7.79 11.06 13.39
CA LYS A 176 7.69 12.54 13.47
C LYS A 176 9.00 13.16 13.96
N THR A 177 9.58 12.64 15.04
CA THR A 177 10.89 13.10 15.55
C THR A 177 11.97 12.95 14.48
N TYR A 178 12.05 11.76 13.84
CA TYR A 178 13.02 11.50 12.79
C TYR A 178 12.89 12.48 11.61
N LEU A 179 11.67 12.73 11.13
CA LEU A 179 11.43 13.66 10.01
C LEU A 179 11.76 15.12 10.38
N THR A 180 11.49 15.52 11.62
CA THR A 180 11.89 16.85 12.13
C THR A 180 13.41 16.98 12.22
N GLU A 181 14.12 15.97 12.72
CA GLU A 181 15.60 15.95 12.78
C GLU A 181 16.25 15.93 11.38
N GLN A 182 15.56 15.42 10.36
CA GLN A 182 16.02 15.41 8.97
C GLN A 182 15.61 16.68 8.20
N GLU A 183 15.02 17.68 8.87
CA GLU A 183 14.49 18.91 8.25
C GLU A 183 13.45 18.66 7.11
N VAL A 184 12.82 17.50 7.10
CA VAL A 184 11.77 17.14 6.13
C VAL A 184 10.41 17.66 6.57
N LEU A 185 10.22 17.82 7.89
CA LEU A 185 9.08 18.50 8.51
C LEU A 185 9.60 19.67 9.34
N VAL A 186 9.31 20.88 8.90
CA VAL A 186 9.64 22.12 9.63
C VAL A 186 8.41 22.60 10.40
#